data_919c95a7facecee2c5cfc0700dbc7601
#
_entry.id   919c95a7facecee2c5cfc0700dbc7601
#
_cell.length_a   1.000
_cell.length_b   1.000
_cell.length_c   1.000
_cell.angle_alpha   90.00
_cell.angle_beta   90.00
_cell.angle_gamma   90.00
#
_symmetry.space_group_name_H-M   'P 1'
#
loop_
_entity.id
_entity.type
_entity.pdbx_description
1 polymer ?
#
loop_
_entity_poly.entity_id
_entity_poly.type
_entity_poly.pdbx_seq_one_letter_code
_entity_poly.pdbx_strand_id
1 'polypeptide(L)'
;IFKAEMEFKQALIDARKANSLTQKQADDCKNAINAIGSVTTDSGAAISAARGAYDALKDSGKALVDNYQVLVDAEASYANIWAQVAAQQAEADAQNQANAVIALIDQIGTPVTADSKAKVDAAQNAYNALSDAAKAKVTNKATLDAAVAALKAL
;
A
#
# COMPACT_ATOMS: atom_id res chain seq x y z
N ILE A 1 -59.80 27.92 1.95
CA ILE A 1 -58.69 28.68 2.61
C ILE A 1 -58.03 27.81 3.68
N PHE A 2 -58.73 27.24 4.62
CA PHE A 2 -58.20 26.47 5.77
C PHE A 2 -57.38 25.22 5.36
N LYS A 3 -57.78 24.50 4.31
CA LYS A 3 -57.07 23.31 3.82
C LYS A 3 -55.70 23.70 3.21
N ALA A 4 -55.66 24.75 2.40
CA ALA A 4 -54.42 25.23 1.79
C ALA A 4 -53.41 25.74 2.83
N GLU A 5 -53.86 26.38 3.90
CA GLU A 5 -53.00 26.82 5.00
C GLU A 5 -52.44 25.65 5.79
N MET A 6 -53.21 24.58 6.02
CA MET A 6 -52.73 23.38 6.66
C MET A 6 -51.71 22.64 5.80
N GLU A 7 -51.94 22.51 4.50
CA GLU A 7 -51.01 21.90 3.55
C GLU A 7 -49.67 22.68 3.49
N PHE A 8 -49.73 24.02 3.47
CA PHE A 8 -48.55 24.88 3.51
C PHE A 8 -47.76 24.72 4.81
N LYS A 9 -48.43 24.71 5.96
CA LYS A 9 -47.79 24.48 7.26
C LYS A 9 -47.11 23.11 7.33
N GLN A 10 -47.77 22.06 6.83
CA GLN A 10 -47.23 20.73 6.82
C GLN A 10 -45.98 20.68 5.91
N ALA A 11 -46.03 21.24 4.70
CA ALA A 11 -44.91 21.32 3.80
C ALA A 11 -43.67 22.05 4.42
N LEU A 12 -43.93 23.12 5.19
CA LEU A 12 -42.91 23.86 5.89
C LEU A 12 -42.25 23.03 7.03
N ILE A 13 -43.05 22.25 7.74
CA ILE A 13 -42.56 21.33 8.79
C ILE A 13 -41.68 20.25 8.15
N ASP A 14 -42.13 19.65 7.05
CA ASP A 14 -41.39 18.58 6.35
C ASP A 14 -40.07 19.10 5.76
N ALA A 15 -40.06 20.31 5.19
CA ALA A 15 -38.86 20.97 4.70
C ALA A 15 -37.85 21.23 5.83
N ARG A 16 -38.32 21.68 7.01
CA ARG A 16 -37.46 21.90 8.19
C ARG A 16 -36.87 20.59 8.71
N LYS A 17 -37.64 19.50 8.76
CA LYS A 17 -37.16 18.16 9.14
C LYS A 17 -36.13 17.65 8.17
N ALA A 18 -36.35 17.77 6.87
CA ALA A 18 -35.39 17.36 5.83
C ALA A 18 -34.08 18.14 5.93
N ASN A 19 -34.15 19.46 6.17
CA ASN A 19 -32.96 20.31 6.34
C ASN A 19 -32.17 19.95 7.61
N SER A 20 -32.84 19.71 8.72
CA SER A 20 -32.23 19.28 9.97
C SER A 20 -31.54 17.92 9.84
N LEU A 21 -32.16 16.97 9.10
CA LEU A 21 -31.55 15.66 8.83
C LEU A 21 -30.30 15.80 7.95
N THR A 22 -30.36 16.62 6.91
CA THR A 22 -29.19 16.87 6.03
C THR A 22 -28.04 17.48 6.82
N GLN A 23 -28.32 18.46 7.69
CA GLN A 23 -27.30 19.08 8.55
C GLN A 23 -26.67 18.04 9.47
N LYS A 24 -27.51 17.23 10.14
CA LYS A 24 -27.00 16.18 11.03
C LYS A 24 -26.09 15.18 10.29
N GLN A 25 -26.50 14.73 9.12
CA GLN A 25 -25.69 13.81 8.31
C GLN A 25 -24.33 14.43 7.90
N ALA A 26 -24.32 15.70 7.55
CA ALA A 26 -23.08 16.42 7.25
C ALA A 26 -22.19 16.56 8.49
N ASP A 27 -22.76 16.85 9.65
CA ASP A 27 -22.01 16.94 10.92
C ASP A 27 -21.44 15.58 11.34
N ASP A 28 -22.20 14.50 11.20
CA ASP A 28 -21.74 13.13 11.44
C ASP A 28 -20.56 12.78 10.50
N CYS A 29 -20.63 13.18 9.23
CA CYS A 29 -19.53 13.01 8.27
C CYS A 29 -18.29 13.81 8.67
N LYS A 30 -18.44 15.09 9.03
CA LYS A 30 -17.32 15.92 9.51
C LYS A 30 -16.65 15.31 10.74
N ASN A 31 -17.43 14.76 11.66
CA ASN A 31 -16.90 14.09 12.83
C ASN A 31 -16.13 12.82 12.48
N ALA A 32 -16.62 12.02 11.51
CA ALA A 32 -15.91 10.85 11.02
C ALA A 32 -14.57 11.22 10.34
N ILE A 33 -14.55 12.31 9.59
CA ILE A 33 -13.29 12.84 8.98
C ILE A 33 -12.32 13.29 10.06
N ASN A 34 -12.78 14.05 11.06
CA ASN A 34 -11.93 14.51 12.17
C ASN A 34 -11.39 13.35 13.02
N ALA A 35 -12.14 12.25 13.12
CA ALA A 35 -11.73 11.06 13.85
C ALA A 35 -10.59 10.27 13.19
N ILE A 36 -10.26 10.53 11.92
CA ILE A 36 -9.12 9.89 11.24
C ILE A 36 -7.82 10.23 11.97
N GLY A 37 -7.65 11.49 12.41
CA GLY A 37 -6.44 11.94 13.11
C GLY A 37 -5.17 11.78 12.26
N SER A 38 -4.07 11.40 12.90
CA SER A 38 -2.82 11.10 12.22
C SER A 38 -2.91 9.80 11.44
N VAL A 39 -2.55 9.84 10.16
CA VAL A 39 -2.65 8.67 9.27
C VAL A 39 -1.49 7.69 9.52
N THR A 40 -1.84 6.44 9.77
CA THR A 40 -0.93 5.31 9.95
C THR A 40 -1.40 4.11 9.13
N THR A 41 -0.69 2.99 9.18
CA THR A 41 -1.12 1.72 8.57
C THR A 41 -2.48 1.23 9.08
N ASP A 42 -2.88 1.63 10.30
CA ASP A 42 -4.12 1.19 10.94
C ASP A 42 -5.32 2.11 10.61
N SER A 43 -5.09 3.21 9.91
CA SER A 43 -6.12 4.23 9.63
C SER A 43 -7.15 3.81 8.57
N GLY A 44 -6.96 2.67 7.90
CA GLY A 44 -7.80 2.24 6.78
C GLY A 44 -9.30 2.17 7.11
N ALA A 45 -9.67 1.64 8.28
CA ALA A 45 -11.07 1.54 8.70
C ALA A 45 -11.70 2.92 8.93
N ALA A 46 -10.99 3.84 9.57
CA ALA A 46 -11.48 5.19 9.83
C ALA A 46 -11.64 6.00 8.53
N ILE A 47 -10.67 5.91 7.62
CA ILE A 47 -10.72 6.55 6.29
C ILE A 47 -11.89 6.00 5.47
N SER A 48 -12.06 4.68 5.44
CA SER A 48 -13.16 4.02 4.72
C SER A 48 -14.53 4.42 5.29
N ALA A 49 -14.67 4.51 6.61
CA ALA A 49 -15.91 4.95 7.26
C ALA A 49 -16.22 6.42 6.92
N ALA A 50 -15.22 7.31 6.97
CA ALA A 50 -15.39 8.71 6.61
C ALA A 50 -15.76 8.88 5.12
N ARG A 51 -15.13 8.10 4.23
CA ARG A 51 -15.47 8.08 2.79
C ARG A 51 -16.89 7.60 2.58
N GLY A 52 -17.30 6.49 3.19
CA GLY A 52 -18.67 5.98 3.11
C GLY A 52 -19.70 6.98 3.63
N ALA A 53 -19.42 7.67 4.74
CA ALA A 53 -20.28 8.72 5.26
C ALA A 53 -20.43 9.90 4.28
N TYR A 54 -19.34 10.33 3.65
CA TYR A 54 -19.38 11.40 2.64
C TYR A 54 -20.13 11.00 1.38
N ASP A 55 -19.87 9.79 0.85
CA ASP A 55 -20.48 9.31 -0.39
C ASP A 55 -22.02 9.09 -0.23
N ALA A 56 -22.47 8.76 0.97
CA ALA A 56 -23.88 8.63 1.30
C ALA A 56 -24.65 9.97 1.36
N LEU A 57 -23.95 11.10 1.42
CA LEU A 57 -24.58 12.43 1.43
C LEU A 57 -25.12 12.80 0.04
N LYS A 58 -26.27 13.46 0.04
CA LYS A 58 -26.77 14.19 -1.13
C LYS A 58 -25.92 15.44 -1.37
N ASP A 59 -26.01 16.02 -2.56
CA ASP A 59 -25.22 17.21 -2.94
C ASP A 59 -25.38 18.37 -1.94
N SER A 60 -26.59 18.58 -1.41
CA SER A 60 -26.85 19.59 -0.37
C SER A 60 -26.13 19.30 0.95
N GLY A 61 -25.94 18.02 1.30
CA GLY A 61 -25.17 17.60 2.47
C GLY A 61 -23.68 17.72 2.24
N LYS A 62 -23.19 17.31 1.06
CA LYS A 62 -21.79 17.45 0.68
C LYS A 62 -21.29 18.89 0.71
N ALA A 63 -22.15 19.84 0.30
CA ALA A 63 -21.85 21.26 0.36
C ALA A 63 -21.66 21.82 1.79
N LEU A 64 -22.10 21.08 2.81
CA LEU A 64 -21.96 21.45 4.23
C LEU A 64 -20.69 20.83 4.87
N VAL A 65 -19.99 19.95 4.18
CA VAL A 65 -18.76 19.31 4.68
C VAL A 65 -17.56 20.16 4.29
N ASP A 66 -17.15 21.03 5.20
CA ASP A 66 -16.07 21.99 5.01
C ASP A 66 -14.65 21.39 5.17
N ASN A 67 -14.54 20.21 5.79
CA ASN A 67 -13.28 19.49 6.01
C ASN A 67 -13.05 18.33 5.01
N TYR A 68 -13.72 18.32 3.87
CA TYR A 68 -13.58 17.27 2.86
C TYR A 68 -12.13 17.08 2.38
N GLN A 69 -11.36 18.17 2.28
CA GLN A 69 -9.96 18.10 1.86
C GLN A 69 -9.12 17.25 2.84
N VAL A 70 -9.43 17.28 4.12
CA VAL A 70 -8.73 16.43 5.13
C VAL A 70 -8.91 14.94 4.81
N LEU A 71 -10.10 14.54 4.34
CA LEU A 71 -10.35 13.16 3.92
C LEU A 71 -9.50 12.80 2.68
N VAL A 72 -9.47 13.67 1.69
CA VAL A 72 -8.67 13.46 0.45
C VAL A 72 -7.18 13.35 0.78
N ASP A 73 -6.67 14.22 1.64
CA ASP A 73 -5.27 14.21 2.06
C ASP A 73 -4.94 12.95 2.90
N ALA A 74 -5.89 12.50 3.73
CA ALA A 74 -5.73 11.27 4.49
C ALA A 74 -5.68 10.03 3.61
N GLU A 75 -6.52 9.95 2.57
CA GLU A 75 -6.50 8.87 1.58
C GLU A 75 -5.17 8.83 0.81
N ALA A 76 -4.70 9.99 0.36
CA ALA A 76 -3.41 10.09 -0.33
C ALA A 76 -2.24 9.69 0.59
N SER A 77 -2.25 10.14 1.83
CA SER A 77 -1.24 9.78 2.83
C SER A 77 -1.23 8.29 3.13
N TYR A 78 -2.41 7.68 3.27
CA TYR A 78 -2.56 6.26 3.50
C TYR A 78 -2.02 5.42 2.33
N ALA A 79 -2.34 5.82 1.09
CA ALA A 79 -1.80 5.18 -0.11
C ALA A 79 -0.26 5.28 -0.18
N ASN A 80 0.30 6.44 0.16
CA ASN A 80 1.76 6.64 0.20
C ASN A 80 2.43 5.77 1.26
N ILE A 81 1.85 5.63 2.45
CA ILE A 81 2.37 4.75 3.52
C ILE A 81 2.45 3.30 3.00
N TRP A 82 1.39 2.79 2.38
CA TRP A 82 1.40 1.43 1.85
C TRP A 82 2.36 1.24 0.68
N ALA A 83 2.53 2.25 -0.18
CA ALA A 83 3.54 2.20 -1.23
C ALA A 83 4.97 2.10 -0.65
N GLN A 84 5.26 2.83 0.44
CA GLN A 84 6.54 2.75 1.14
C GLN A 84 6.74 1.38 1.81
N VAL A 85 5.71 0.84 2.49
CA VAL A 85 5.77 -0.50 3.08
C VAL A 85 6.05 -1.56 2.02
N ALA A 86 5.36 -1.50 0.89
CA ALA A 86 5.57 -2.43 -0.23
C ALA A 86 6.99 -2.31 -0.81
N ALA A 87 7.53 -1.10 -0.94
CA ALA A 87 8.89 -0.88 -1.42
C ALA A 87 9.95 -1.43 -0.45
N GLN A 88 9.76 -1.22 0.86
CA GLN A 88 10.65 -1.78 1.90
C GLN A 88 10.61 -3.31 1.90
N GLN A 89 9.44 -3.91 1.74
CA GLN A 89 9.31 -5.36 1.67
C GLN A 89 10.01 -5.93 0.43
N ALA A 90 9.82 -5.31 -0.74
CA ALA A 90 10.49 -5.72 -1.98
C ALA A 90 12.02 -5.62 -1.87
N GLU A 91 12.53 -4.58 -1.19
CA GLU A 91 13.96 -4.40 -0.93
C GLU A 91 14.51 -5.49 0.00
N ALA A 92 13.78 -5.81 1.08
CA ALA A 92 14.14 -6.89 2.00
C ALA A 92 14.13 -8.26 1.31
N ASP A 93 13.13 -8.52 0.47
CA ASP A 93 13.03 -9.77 -0.29
C ASP A 93 14.18 -9.92 -1.29
N ALA A 94 14.54 -8.84 -2.00
CA ALA A 94 15.67 -8.83 -2.91
C ALA A 94 16.99 -9.07 -2.17
N GLN A 95 17.17 -8.50 -0.97
CA GLN A 95 18.35 -8.74 -0.14
C GLN A 95 18.42 -10.19 0.34
N ASN A 96 17.29 -10.76 0.79
CA ASN A 96 17.25 -12.15 1.25
C ASN A 96 17.56 -13.13 0.12
N GLN A 97 17.02 -12.90 -1.08
CA GLN A 97 17.32 -13.69 -2.28
C GLN A 97 18.79 -13.61 -2.66
N ALA A 98 19.38 -12.41 -2.64
CA ALA A 98 20.79 -12.22 -2.91
C ALA A 98 21.68 -12.93 -1.89
N ASN A 99 21.36 -12.83 -0.60
CA ASN A 99 22.09 -13.50 0.48
C ASN A 99 22.10 -15.03 0.32
N ALA A 100 20.97 -15.61 -0.11
CA ALA A 100 20.89 -17.04 -0.40
C ALA A 100 21.85 -17.45 -1.53
N VAL A 101 21.96 -16.66 -2.60
CA VAL A 101 22.88 -16.91 -3.71
C VAL A 101 24.35 -16.69 -3.28
N ILE A 102 24.61 -15.64 -2.51
CA ILE A 102 25.96 -15.39 -1.95
C ILE A 102 26.43 -16.61 -1.16
N ALA A 103 25.56 -17.18 -0.31
CA ALA A 103 25.88 -18.37 0.47
C ALA A 103 26.17 -19.61 -0.41
N LEU A 104 25.45 -19.78 -1.51
CA LEU A 104 25.73 -20.87 -2.48
C LEU A 104 27.07 -20.68 -3.16
N ILE A 105 27.43 -19.45 -3.54
CA ILE A 105 28.73 -19.13 -4.14
C ILE A 105 29.87 -19.41 -3.16
N ASP A 106 29.71 -19.02 -1.88
CA ASP A 106 30.73 -19.25 -0.84
C ASP A 106 30.96 -20.74 -0.56
N GLN A 107 29.99 -21.60 -0.84
CA GLN A 107 30.11 -23.07 -0.71
C GLN A 107 30.91 -23.73 -1.85
N ILE A 108 31.21 -23.04 -2.95
CA ILE A 108 31.96 -23.61 -4.08
C ILE A 108 33.37 -24.03 -3.63
N GLY A 109 34.00 -23.19 -2.82
CA GLY A 109 35.37 -23.45 -2.32
C GLY A 109 36.46 -23.24 -3.38
N THR A 110 37.70 -23.32 -2.94
CA THR A 110 38.91 -23.24 -3.77
C THR A 110 39.90 -24.30 -3.34
N PRO A 111 40.57 -24.97 -4.29
CA PRO A 111 40.48 -24.83 -5.75
C PRO A 111 39.19 -25.42 -6.32
N VAL A 112 38.75 -24.92 -7.48
CA VAL A 112 37.61 -25.49 -8.21
C VAL A 112 38.08 -26.77 -8.91
N THR A 113 37.37 -27.86 -8.69
CA THR A 113 37.63 -29.20 -9.24
C THR A 113 36.40 -29.74 -9.96
N ALA A 114 36.50 -30.89 -10.62
CA ALA A 114 35.35 -31.55 -11.24
C ALA A 114 34.22 -31.80 -10.21
N ASP A 115 34.54 -32.09 -8.95
CA ASP A 115 33.56 -32.29 -7.87
C ASP A 115 32.81 -31.02 -7.47
N SER A 116 33.36 -29.84 -7.82
CA SER A 116 32.69 -28.54 -7.58
C SER A 116 31.54 -28.26 -8.54
N LYS A 117 31.40 -29.06 -9.63
CA LYS A 117 30.44 -28.80 -10.70
C LYS A 117 29.01 -28.62 -10.18
N ALA A 118 28.54 -29.52 -9.31
CA ALA A 118 27.16 -29.44 -8.79
C ALA A 118 26.90 -28.15 -8.01
N LYS A 119 27.89 -27.66 -7.24
CA LYS A 119 27.79 -26.42 -6.46
C LYS A 119 27.79 -25.19 -7.38
N VAL A 120 28.65 -25.18 -8.39
CA VAL A 120 28.73 -24.10 -9.38
C VAL A 120 27.44 -24.03 -10.19
N ASP A 121 26.92 -25.17 -10.66
CA ASP A 121 25.66 -25.20 -11.40
C ASP A 121 24.48 -24.71 -10.52
N ALA A 122 24.42 -25.14 -9.25
CA ALA A 122 23.40 -24.68 -8.32
C ALA A 122 23.45 -23.16 -8.09
N ALA A 123 24.63 -22.61 -7.82
CA ALA A 123 24.83 -21.17 -7.64
C ALA A 123 24.49 -20.37 -8.91
N GLN A 124 24.90 -20.87 -10.10
CA GLN A 124 24.62 -20.23 -11.38
C GLN A 124 23.11 -20.21 -11.67
N ASN A 125 22.42 -21.34 -11.46
CA ASN A 125 20.97 -21.43 -11.66
C ASN A 125 20.23 -20.50 -10.69
N ALA A 126 20.63 -20.49 -9.42
CA ALA A 126 20.04 -19.61 -8.41
C ALA A 126 20.25 -18.13 -8.76
N TYR A 127 21.47 -17.75 -9.19
CA TYR A 127 21.74 -16.38 -9.65
C TYR A 127 20.89 -15.99 -10.85
N ASN A 128 20.76 -16.87 -11.84
CA ASN A 128 19.99 -16.58 -13.05
C ASN A 128 18.49 -16.38 -12.76
N ALA A 129 17.97 -17.05 -11.73
CA ALA A 129 16.56 -16.94 -11.30
C ALA A 129 16.26 -15.65 -10.52
N LEU A 130 17.28 -14.91 -10.07
CA LEU A 130 17.08 -13.65 -9.34
C LEU A 130 16.45 -12.56 -10.21
N SER A 131 15.68 -11.68 -9.57
CA SER A 131 15.30 -10.38 -10.16
C SER A 131 16.53 -9.48 -10.35
N ASP A 132 16.42 -8.46 -11.19
CA ASP A 132 17.51 -7.51 -11.40
C ASP A 132 17.91 -6.78 -10.11
N ALA A 133 16.92 -6.43 -9.28
CA ALA A 133 17.16 -5.82 -7.96
C ALA A 133 17.97 -6.74 -7.03
N ALA A 134 17.67 -8.04 -7.01
CA ALA A 134 18.40 -9.01 -6.21
C ALA A 134 19.80 -9.29 -6.80
N LYS A 135 19.94 -9.38 -8.14
CA LYS A 135 21.23 -9.54 -8.81
C LYS A 135 22.21 -8.42 -8.47
N ALA A 136 21.72 -7.18 -8.41
CA ALA A 136 22.54 -6.02 -8.04
C ALA A 136 23.12 -6.09 -6.62
N LYS A 137 22.54 -6.93 -5.76
CA LYS A 137 22.94 -7.11 -4.35
C LYS A 137 23.89 -8.29 -4.14
N VAL A 138 24.15 -9.11 -5.16
CA VAL A 138 25.10 -10.24 -5.08
C VAL A 138 26.54 -9.71 -5.17
N THR A 139 27.23 -9.68 -4.03
CA THR A 139 28.54 -9.05 -3.90
C THR A 139 29.69 -9.93 -4.38
N ASN A 140 29.53 -11.27 -4.42
CA ASN A 140 30.54 -12.24 -4.79
C ASN A 140 30.33 -12.86 -6.20
N LYS A 141 29.62 -12.16 -7.09
CA LYS A 141 29.35 -12.62 -8.46
C LYS A 141 30.67 -12.96 -9.24
N ALA A 142 31.69 -12.18 -9.04
CA ALA A 142 33.03 -12.44 -9.70
C ALA A 142 33.60 -13.81 -9.31
N THR A 143 33.38 -14.26 -8.08
CA THR A 143 33.81 -15.61 -7.64
C THR A 143 33.05 -16.70 -8.40
N LEU A 144 31.78 -16.53 -8.63
CA LEU A 144 30.96 -17.45 -9.42
C LEU A 144 31.46 -17.50 -10.87
N ASP A 145 31.72 -16.33 -11.48
CA ASP A 145 32.22 -16.27 -12.86
C ASP A 145 33.58 -16.94 -13.02
N ALA A 146 34.50 -16.73 -12.06
CA ALA A 146 35.77 -17.39 -12.03
C ALA A 146 35.64 -18.93 -11.90
N ALA A 147 34.71 -19.39 -11.05
CA ALA A 147 34.48 -20.82 -10.87
C ALA A 147 33.87 -21.46 -12.12
N VAL A 148 32.96 -20.79 -12.81
CA VAL A 148 32.42 -21.25 -14.10
C VAL A 148 33.49 -21.34 -15.15
N ALA A 149 34.40 -20.35 -15.22
CA ALA A 149 35.51 -20.35 -16.16
C ALA A 149 36.52 -21.49 -15.85
N ALA A 150 36.83 -21.71 -14.58
CA ALA A 150 37.71 -22.78 -14.15
C ALA A 150 37.16 -24.18 -14.51
N LEU A 151 35.86 -24.43 -14.35
CA LEU A 151 35.25 -25.69 -14.75
C LEU A 151 35.30 -25.95 -16.26
N LYS A 152 35.24 -24.89 -17.08
CA LYS A 152 35.36 -25.02 -18.54
C LYS A 152 36.76 -25.33 -19.02
N ALA A 153 37.76 -25.10 -18.18
CA ALA A 153 39.16 -25.34 -18.48
C ALA A 153 39.66 -26.72 -18.02
N LEU A 154 38.83 -27.48 -17.28
CA LEU A 154 39.12 -28.86 -16.86
C LEU A 154 38.77 -29.87 -17.95
#